data_043e42f00c33687b42184af6b3016c4e
#
_entry.id   043e42f00c33687b42184af6b3016c4e
#
_cell.length_a   1.000
_cell.length_b   1.000
_cell.length_c   1.000
_cell.angle_alpha   90.00
_cell.angle_beta   90.00
_cell.angle_gamma   90.00
#
_symmetry.space_group_name_H-M   'P 1'
#
loop_
_entity.id
_entity.type
_entity.pdbx_description
1 polymer ?
#
loop_
_entity_poly.entity_id
_entity_poly.type
_entity_poly.pdbx_seq_one_letter_code
_entity_poly.pdbx_strand_id
1 'polypeptide(L)'
;MSDWHPFLTSFAGKSTFECAYRLLVTAAGLQVSFLAKKPPVVIDLAQPSQYFEGLWRGDCGELWLASSESSRYIEVNLAPNGAWWTCVFSSPRNRDLDCPPPQCQNLQSESLGQYWQSSLTLPWDEIFRCLHSEEPPFANVTIVLDGCPDLNATSRFPSRRRRSIPRDRKSVV
;
A
#
# COMPACT_ATOMS: atom_id res chain seq x y z
N MET A 1 -10.13 20.55 4.18
CA MET A 1 -10.95 19.31 4.15
C MET A 1 -9.98 18.14 4.12
N SER A 2 -10.23 17.10 4.88
CA SER A 2 -9.32 15.95 4.92
C SER A 2 -9.45 15.13 3.64
N ASP A 3 -8.37 14.95 2.92
CA ASP A 3 -8.30 14.15 1.67
C ASP A 3 -8.33 12.62 1.95
N TRP A 4 -8.97 12.23 3.05
CA TRP A 4 -9.13 10.83 3.41
C TRP A 4 -10.26 10.18 2.64
N HIS A 5 -9.97 9.01 2.04
CA HIS A 5 -10.93 8.20 1.30
C HIS A 5 -11.35 7.00 2.14
N PRO A 6 -12.63 6.84 2.49
CA PRO A 6 -13.10 5.71 3.28
C PRO A 6 -13.05 4.41 2.47
N PHE A 7 -12.75 3.29 3.13
CA PHE A 7 -13.01 1.96 2.61
C PHE A 7 -14.49 1.63 2.85
N LEU A 8 -15.25 1.47 1.78
CA LEU A 8 -16.71 1.34 1.85
C LEU A 8 -17.18 -0.12 1.83
N THR A 9 -16.34 -1.03 1.35
CA THR A 9 -16.70 -2.45 1.15
C THR A 9 -15.54 -3.36 1.53
N SER A 10 -15.85 -4.52 2.07
CA SER A 10 -14.92 -5.63 2.28
C SER A 10 -15.28 -6.80 1.37
N PHE A 11 -14.41 -7.79 1.27
CA PHE A 11 -14.71 -9.05 0.55
C PHE A 11 -15.88 -9.81 1.16
N ALA A 12 -16.13 -9.63 2.46
CA ALA A 12 -17.20 -10.27 3.20
C ALA A 12 -18.50 -9.44 3.28
N GLY A 13 -18.56 -8.25 2.64
CA GLY A 13 -19.68 -7.33 2.71
C GLY A 13 -19.31 -5.96 3.25
N LYS A 14 -20.11 -5.35 4.13
CA LYS A 14 -19.77 -4.06 4.77
C LYS A 14 -18.64 -4.27 5.77
N SER A 15 -17.66 -3.34 5.74
CA SER A 15 -16.64 -3.28 6.78
C SER A 15 -17.29 -3.05 8.15
N THR A 16 -16.85 -3.78 9.17
CA THR A 16 -17.27 -3.59 10.56
C THR A 16 -16.49 -2.46 11.25
N PHE A 17 -15.41 -1.98 10.63
CA PHE A 17 -14.54 -0.93 11.14
C PHE A 17 -14.51 0.27 10.22
N GLU A 18 -14.41 1.47 10.80
CA GLU A 18 -14.13 2.68 10.05
C GLU A 18 -12.65 2.71 9.68
N CYS A 19 -12.36 2.62 8.39
CA CYS A 19 -11.02 2.70 7.85
C CYS A 19 -10.97 3.66 6.67
N ALA A 20 -9.82 4.29 6.49
CA ALA A 20 -9.58 5.22 5.42
C ALA A 20 -8.12 5.18 4.95
N TYR A 21 -7.89 5.64 3.74
CA TYR A 21 -6.56 5.87 3.20
C TYR A 21 -6.46 7.28 2.62
N ARG A 22 -5.23 7.73 2.44
CA ARG A 22 -4.91 8.96 1.72
C ARG A 22 -3.71 8.73 0.82
N LEU A 23 -3.81 9.20 -0.42
CA LEU A 23 -2.71 9.25 -1.36
C LEU A 23 -2.36 10.71 -1.65
N LEU A 24 -1.10 11.09 -1.47
CA LEU A 24 -0.58 12.41 -1.78
C LEU A 24 0.56 12.28 -2.79
N VAL A 25 0.40 12.98 -3.90
CA VAL A 25 1.47 13.20 -4.88
C VAL A 25 2.31 14.37 -4.39
N THR A 26 3.59 14.11 -4.10
CA THR A 26 4.55 15.12 -3.64
C THR A 26 5.72 15.22 -4.63
N ALA A 27 6.57 16.23 -4.48
CA ALA A 27 7.79 16.31 -5.28
C ALA A 27 8.75 15.14 -5.01
N ALA A 28 8.75 14.59 -3.80
CA ALA A 28 9.64 13.50 -3.41
C ALA A 28 9.14 12.10 -3.83
N GLY A 29 7.83 11.93 -4.02
CA GLY A 29 7.24 10.62 -4.31
C GLY A 29 5.75 10.57 -4.03
N LEU A 30 5.22 9.36 -4.03
CA LEU A 30 3.84 9.05 -3.66
C LEU A 30 3.80 8.70 -2.17
N GLN A 31 3.14 9.53 -1.38
CA GLN A 31 2.86 9.22 0.02
C GLN A 31 1.54 8.48 0.14
N VAL A 32 1.54 7.36 0.87
CA VAL A 32 0.33 6.66 1.29
C VAL A 32 0.19 6.75 2.80
N SER A 33 -1.05 6.92 3.25
CA SER A 33 -1.41 6.87 4.67
C SER A 33 -2.62 5.98 4.85
N PHE A 34 -2.63 5.22 5.94
CA PHE A 34 -3.74 4.36 6.36
C PHE A 34 -4.21 4.74 7.75
N LEU A 35 -5.50 4.61 7.98
CA LEU A 35 -6.13 4.83 9.28
C LEU A 35 -7.20 3.75 9.50
N ALA A 36 -7.23 3.17 10.68
CA ALA A 36 -8.33 2.32 11.11
C ALA A 36 -8.72 2.61 12.56
N LYS A 37 -10.03 2.73 12.81
CA LYS A 37 -10.61 2.93 14.14
C LYS A 37 -10.86 1.58 14.78
N LYS A 38 -9.79 0.97 15.24
CA LYS A 38 -9.75 -0.27 16.05
C LYS A 38 -8.39 -0.40 16.72
N PRO A 39 -8.26 -1.18 17.79
CA PRO A 39 -6.94 -1.56 18.32
C PRO A 39 -6.12 -2.29 17.23
N PRO A 40 -4.82 -1.96 17.08
CA PRO A 40 -3.99 -2.62 16.08
C PRO A 40 -3.71 -4.07 16.42
N VAL A 41 -3.72 -4.93 15.41
CA VAL A 41 -3.20 -6.30 15.48
C VAL A 41 -1.87 -6.33 14.73
N VAL A 42 -0.76 -6.36 15.45
CA VAL A 42 0.59 -6.37 14.90
C VAL A 42 1.20 -7.75 15.09
N ILE A 43 2.00 -8.20 14.13
CA ILE A 43 2.75 -9.45 14.24
C ILE A 43 3.89 -9.26 15.22
N ASP A 44 4.01 -10.12 16.23
CA ASP A 44 5.02 -10.03 17.31
C ASP A 44 6.47 -9.95 16.78
N LEU A 45 6.75 -10.59 15.64
CA LEU A 45 8.07 -10.59 15.02
C LEU A 45 8.39 -9.32 14.22
N ALA A 46 7.38 -8.55 13.84
CA ALA A 46 7.54 -7.33 13.05
C ALA A 46 7.85 -6.14 13.98
N GLN A 47 9.14 -5.79 14.10
CA GLN A 47 9.56 -4.66 14.91
C GLN A 47 9.17 -3.32 14.26
N PRO A 48 8.96 -2.25 15.04
CA PRO A 48 8.63 -0.92 14.52
C PRO A 48 9.63 -0.44 13.46
N SER A 49 9.08 0.05 12.32
CA SER A 49 9.85 0.58 11.18
C SER A 49 10.80 -0.42 10.50
N GLN A 50 10.67 -1.70 10.80
CA GLN A 50 11.48 -2.77 10.22
C GLN A 50 10.91 -3.22 8.87
N TYR A 51 11.80 -3.56 7.93
CA TYR A 51 11.44 -4.32 6.73
C TYR A 51 11.10 -5.76 7.13
N PHE A 52 9.86 -6.19 6.91
CA PHE A 52 9.39 -7.51 7.33
C PHE A 52 8.32 -8.06 6.39
N GLU A 53 8.55 -9.23 5.81
CA GLU A 53 7.58 -9.92 4.94
C GLU A 53 6.48 -10.60 5.75
N GLY A 54 5.25 -10.59 5.23
CA GLY A 54 4.13 -11.30 5.82
C GLY A 54 3.27 -10.44 6.75
N LEU A 55 3.33 -9.11 6.61
CA LEU A 55 2.55 -8.16 7.40
C LEU A 55 1.03 -8.37 7.32
N TRP A 56 0.54 -8.96 6.23
CA TRP A 56 -0.88 -9.31 6.05
C TRP A 56 -1.43 -10.36 7.03
N ARG A 57 -0.59 -10.95 7.86
CA ARG A 57 -1.00 -11.83 8.98
C ARG A 57 -1.52 -11.06 10.18
N GLY A 58 -1.31 -9.75 10.23
CA GLY A 58 -1.87 -8.79 11.16
C GLY A 58 -2.67 -7.72 10.42
N ASP A 59 -2.86 -6.56 11.04
CA ASP A 59 -3.39 -5.39 10.37
C ASP A 59 -2.33 -4.82 9.42
N CYS A 60 -2.74 -4.49 8.19
CA CYS A 60 -1.83 -4.03 7.17
C CYS A 60 -2.56 -3.20 6.12
N GLY A 61 -2.09 -2.00 5.85
CA GLY A 61 -2.46 -1.25 4.66
C GLY A 61 -1.64 -1.71 3.47
N GLU A 62 -2.24 -1.85 2.30
CA GLU A 62 -1.60 -2.31 1.08
C GLU A 62 -1.80 -1.30 -0.05
N LEU A 63 -0.70 -0.94 -0.72
CA LEU A 63 -0.71 -0.12 -1.94
C LEU A 63 -0.15 -0.95 -3.08
N TRP A 64 -0.89 -0.99 -4.17
CA TRP A 64 -0.53 -1.66 -5.41
C TRP A 64 -0.33 -0.61 -6.50
N LEU A 65 0.85 -0.53 -7.09
CA LEU A 65 1.16 0.38 -8.19
C LEU A 65 1.45 -0.45 -9.44
N ALA A 66 0.63 -0.29 -10.47
CA ALA A 66 0.76 -1.04 -11.71
C ALA A 66 1.24 -0.13 -12.85
N SER A 67 2.16 -0.63 -13.67
CA SER A 67 2.56 0.02 -14.92
C SER A 67 1.37 0.14 -15.86
N SER A 68 1.28 1.26 -16.57
CA SER A 68 0.32 1.45 -17.67
C SER A 68 0.76 0.74 -18.96
N GLU A 69 2.04 0.40 -19.08
CA GLU A 69 2.69 -0.08 -20.30
C GLU A 69 3.01 -1.56 -20.26
N SER A 70 2.95 -2.19 -19.10
CA SER A 70 3.30 -3.60 -18.92
C SER A 70 2.45 -4.29 -17.85
N SER A 71 2.70 -5.58 -17.60
CA SER A 71 2.10 -6.34 -16.50
C SER A 71 2.79 -6.14 -15.16
N ARG A 72 3.86 -5.33 -15.12
CA ARG A 72 4.65 -5.08 -13.91
C ARG A 72 3.85 -4.31 -12.87
N TYR A 73 4.07 -4.65 -11.61
CA TYR A 73 3.52 -3.89 -10.50
C TYR A 73 4.40 -3.97 -9.25
N ILE A 74 4.20 -3.01 -8.36
CA ILE A 74 4.80 -2.94 -7.04
C ILE A 74 3.70 -3.21 -6.02
N GLU A 75 3.99 -4.01 -5.02
CA GLU A 75 3.21 -4.16 -3.80
C GLU A 75 3.96 -3.51 -2.64
N VAL A 76 3.25 -2.71 -1.86
CA VAL A 76 3.74 -2.06 -0.65
C VAL A 76 2.80 -2.38 0.49
N ASN A 77 3.32 -2.94 1.56
CA ASN A 77 2.59 -3.29 2.77
C ASN A 77 3.11 -2.46 3.94
N LEU A 78 2.20 -1.90 4.74
CA LEU A 78 2.52 -1.05 5.89
C LEU A 78 1.67 -1.42 7.10
N ALA A 79 2.32 -1.87 8.17
CA ALA A 79 1.68 -2.26 9.41
C ALA A 79 1.41 -1.05 10.34
N PRO A 80 0.54 -1.19 11.35
CA PRO A 80 0.22 -0.14 12.31
C PRO A 80 1.42 0.40 13.11
N ASN A 81 2.45 -0.43 13.32
CA ASN A 81 3.68 -0.05 14.02
C ASN A 81 4.77 0.54 13.10
N GLY A 82 4.44 0.75 11.82
CA GLY A 82 5.37 1.25 10.82
C GLY A 82 6.30 0.19 10.22
N ALA A 83 6.18 -1.09 10.59
CA ALA A 83 6.85 -2.16 9.86
C ALA A 83 6.32 -2.19 8.42
N TRP A 84 7.21 -2.41 7.46
CA TRP A 84 6.89 -2.27 6.04
C TRP A 84 7.53 -3.37 5.20
N TRP A 85 6.94 -3.61 4.03
CA TRP A 85 7.48 -4.54 3.04
C TRP A 85 7.11 -4.08 1.64
N THR A 86 7.99 -4.34 0.69
CA THR A 86 7.79 -4.03 -0.73
C THR A 86 8.24 -5.19 -1.59
N CYS A 87 7.59 -5.36 -2.73
CA CYS A 87 7.98 -6.36 -3.71
C CYS A 87 7.64 -5.88 -5.12
N VAL A 88 8.50 -6.23 -6.07
CA VAL A 88 8.25 -6.02 -7.50
C VAL A 88 7.78 -7.32 -8.11
N PHE A 89 6.76 -7.24 -8.97
CA PHE A 89 6.25 -8.36 -9.74
C PHE A 89 6.36 -8.06 -11.24
N SER A 90 6.91 -8.99 -12.00
CA SER A 90 6.99 -8.90 -13.46
C SER A 90 5.64 -9.19 -14.14
N SER A 91 4.79 -9.98 -13.46
CA SER A 91 3.42 -10.34 -13.85
C SER A 91 2.65 -10.83 -12.62
N PRO A 92 1.32 -11.05 -12.69
CA PRO A 92 0.54 -11.51 -11.54
C PRO A 92 1.14 -12.73 -10.85
N ARG A 93 1.48 -12.56 -9.56
CA ARG A 93 2.09 -13.56 -8.65
C ARG A 93 3.51 -14.01 -9.02
N ASN A 94 4.15 -13.40 -10.02
CA ASN A 94 5.52 -13.72 -10.39
C ASN A 94 6.45 -12.62 -9.90
N ARG A 95 7.10 -12.84 -8.76
CA ARG A 95 8.08 -11.90 -8.18
C ARG A 95 9.24 -11.72 -9.15
N ASP A 96 9.67 -10.49 -9.31
CA ASP A 96 10.89 -10.15 -10.04
C ASP A 96 12.07 -10.16 -9.07
N LEU A 97 12.82 -11.27 -9.04
CA LEU A 97 13.95 -11.43 -8.14
C LEU A 97 15.20 -10.67 -8.60
N ASP A 98 15.23 -10.23 -9.85
CA ASP A 98 16.34 -9.44 -10.42
C ASP A 98 16.17 -7.94 -10.14
N CYS A 99 14.95 -7.50 -9.79
CA CYS A 99 14.68 -6.13 -9.43
C CYS A 99 14.71 -5.96 -7.91
N PRO A 100 15.69 -5.24 -7.34
CA PRO A 100 15.70 -4.95 -5.91
C PRO A 100 14.38 -4.28 -5.48
N PRO A 101 13.79 -4.68 -4.32
CA PRO A 101 12.56 -4.10 -3.83
C PRO A 101 12.74 -2.58 -3.59
N PRO A 102 11.72 -1.77 -3.93
CA PRO A 102 11.81 -0.32 -3.74
C PRO A 102 11.92 0.04 -2.26
N GLN A 103 12.72 1.05 -1.97
CA GLN A 103 12.94 1.55 -0.62
C GLN A 103 11.94 2.64 -0.28
N CYS A 104 11.30 2.52 0.88
CA CYS A 104 10.37 3.50 1.40
C CYS A 104 11.08 4.52 2.29
N GLN A 105 10.53 5.73 2.36
CA GLN A 105 11.02 6.83 3.17
C GLN A 105 9.90 7.43 4.02
N ASN A 106 10.26 8.30 4.98
CA ASN A 106 9.33 9.05 5.81
C ASN A 106 8.27 8.16 6.51
N LEU A 107 8.73 7.03 7.04
CA LEU A 107 7.90 6.11 7.82
C LEU A 107 7.40 6.79 9.08
N GLN A 108 6.09 6.81 9.28
CA GLN A 108 5.44 7.32 10.48
C GLN A 108 4.37 6.34 10.93
N SER A 109 4.23 6.17 12.23
CA SER A 109 3.18 5.35 12.81
C SER A 109 2.73 5.93 14.15
N GLU A 110 1.43 5.87 14.39
CA GLU A 110 0.79 6.25 15.64
C GLU A 110 -0.30 5.24 15.97
N SER A 111 -0.34 4.84 17.23
CA SER A 111 -1.39 3.97 17.75
C SER A 111 -1.81 4.46 19.13
N LEU A 112 -3.09 4.79 19.31
CA LEU A 112 -3.69 5.27 20.55
C LEU A 112 -4.86 4.36 20.95
N GLY A 113 -4.55 3.10 21.30
CA GLY A 113 -5.50 2.13 21.83
C GLY A 113 -6.68 1.77 20.91
N GLN A 114 -7.51 2.74 20.55
CA GLN A 114 -8.73 2.54 19.76
C GLN A 114 -8.60 2.92 18.29
N TYR A 115 -7.43 3.37 17.86
CA TYR A 115 -7.13 3.59 16.44
C TYR A 115 -5.64 3.43 16.17
N TRP A 116 -5.31 3.24 14.90
CA TRP A 116 -3.95 3.34 14.40
C TRP A 116 -3.91 4.13 13.09
N GLN A 117 -2.79 4.78 12.88
CA GLN A 117 -2.46 5.43 11.63
C GLN A 117 -1.00 5.15 11.29
N SER A 118 -0.73 4.88 10.03
CA SER A 118 0.64 4.74 9.53
C SER A 118 0.77 5.36 8.15
N SER A 119 1.96 5.85 7.81
CA SER A 119 2.25 6.43 6.51
C SER A 119 3.69 6.17 6.08
N LEU A 120 3.91 6.16 4.78
CA LEU A 120 5.22 6.12 4.15
C LEU A 120 5.21 6.89 2.82
N THR A 121 6.39 7.21 2.34
CA THR A 121 6.61 7.76 0.99
C THR A 121 7.39 6.76 0.16
N LEU A 122 6.88 6.45 -1.03
CA LEU A 122 7.60 5.72 -2.06
C LEU A 122 8.17 6.73 -3.06
N PRO A 123 9.51 6.88 -3.18
CA PRO A 123 10.14 7.84 -4.07
C PRO A 123 9.81 7.59 -5.54
N TRP A 124 9.71 8.66 -6.35
CA TRP A 124 9.38 8.53 -7.78
C TRP A 124 10.43 7.75 -8.56
N ASP A 125 11.71 7.94 -8.28
CA ASP A 125 12.80 7.21 -8.90
C ASP A 125 12.70 5.69 -8.65
N GLU A 126 12.33 5.29 -7.43
CA GLU A 126 12.06 3.90 -7.08
C GLU A 126 10.85 3.33 -7.85
N ILE A 127 9.76 4.11 -7.94
CA ILE A 127 8.56 3.71 -8.68
C ILE A 127 8.90 3.49 -10.16
N PHE A 128 9.51 4.47 -10.80
CA PHE A 128 9.82 4.42 -12.24
C PHE A 128 10.85 3.33 -12.55
N ARG A 129 11.87 3.19 -11.71
CA ARG A 129 12.86 2.11 -11.82
C ARG A 129 12.19 0.72 -11.78
N CYS A 130 11.32 0.49 -10.81
CA CYS A 130 10.70 -0.82 -10.60
C CYS A 130 9.63 -1.14 -11.65
N LEU A 131 8.89 -0.15 -12.12
CA LEU A 131 7.85 -0.35 -13.14
C LEU A 131 8.38 -0.36 -14.56
N HIS A 132 9.65 0.03 -14.78
CA HIS A 132 10.24 0.24 -16.10
C HIS A 132 9.37 1.16 -16.97
N SER A 133 8.88 2.24 -16.40
CA SER A 133 7.95 3.17 -17.05
C SER A 133 8.15 4.57 -16.49
N GLU A 134 8.11 5.58 -17.36
CA GLU A 134 8.11 6.99 -16.96
C GLU A 134 6.69 7.56 -16.82
N GLU A 135 5.69 6.76 -17.20
CA GLU A 135 4.29 7.16 -17.06
C GLU A 135 3.78 6.93 -15.63
N PRO A 136 2.88 7.79 -15.14
CA PRO A 136 2.27 7.63 -13.84
C PRO A 136 1.60 6.26 -13.68
N PRO A 137 1.80 5.55 -12.56
CA PRO A 137 1.21 4.25 -12.34
C PRO A 137 -0.29 4.33 -12.05
N PHE A 138 -0.98 3.21 -12.28
CA PHE A 138 -2.30 2.99 -11.68
C PHE A 138 -2.13 2.57 -10.23
N ALA A 139 -2.90 3.18 -9.33
CA ALA A 139 -2.91 2.83 -7.92
C ALA A 139 -4.17 2.07 -7.54
N ASN A 140 -4.00 1.04 -6.71
CA ASN A 140 -5.08 0.40 -5.96
C ASN A 140 -4.66 0.33 -4.49
N VAL A 141 -5.62 0.54 -3.59
CA VAL A 141 -5.37 0.55 -2.14
C VAL A 141 -6.33 -0.41 -1.47
N THR A 142 -5.79 -1.25 -0.61
CA THR A 142 -6.54 -2.20 0.21
C THR A 142 -6.10 -2.10 1.67
N ILE A 143 -6.87 -2.68 2.57
CA ILE A 143 -6.52 -2.83 3.98
C ILE A 143 -6.91 -4.22 4.45
N VAL A 144 -6.00 -4.88 5.12
CA VAL A 144 -6.23 -6.15 5.83
C VAL A 144 -6.42 -5.81 7.30
N LEU A 145 -7.47 -6.32 7.91
CA LEU A 145 -7.76 -6.16 9.34
C LEU A 145 -7.93 -7.52 10.00
N ASP A 146 -7.42 -7.65 11.22
CA ASP A 146 -7.39 -8.89 12.02
C ASP A 146 -6.61 -10.05 11.38
N GLY A 147 -5.80 -9.71 10.40
CA GLY A 147 -5.00 -10.66 9.65
C GLY A 147 -5.80 -11.53 8.68
N CYS A 148 -5.08 -12.11 7.73
CA CYS A 148 -5.61 -13.18 6.87
C CYS A 148 -4.81 -14.45 7.17
N PRO A 149 -5.28 -15.35 8.06
CA PRO A 149 -4.50 -16.50 8.50
C PRO A 149 -4.19 -17.53 7.41
N ASP A 150 -4.91 -17.49 6.26
CA ASP A 150 -4.85 -18.53 5.23
C ASP A 150 -4.52 -17.97 3.83
N LEU A 151 -3.39 -17.29 3.63
CA LEU A 151 -2.92 -16.95 2.28
C LEU A 151 -2.19 -18.08 1.53
N ASN A 152 -2.33 -19.32 1.96
CA ASN A 152 -2.22 -20.47 1.05
C ASN A 152 -3.49 -20.69 0.21
N ALA A 153 -4.59 -20.05 0.56
CA ALA A 153 -5.80 -20.04 -0.22
C ALA A 153 -5.74 -18.91 -1.25
N THR A 154 -5.55 -19.28 -2.51
CA THR A 154 -5.77 -18.51 -3.74
C THR A 154 -6.49 -17.18 -3.54
N SER A 155 -5.75 -16.11 -3.28
CA SER A 155 -6.29 -14.75 -3.28
C SER A 155 -6.73 -14.41 -4.70
N ARG A 156 -8.04 -14.31 -4.90
CA ARG A 156 -8.60 -13.78 -6.15
C ARG A 156 -8.32 -12.28 -6.18
N PHE A 157 -7.60 -11.81 -7.18
CA PHE A 157 -7.49 -10.38 -7.44
C PHE A 157 -8.88 -9.78 -7.56
N PRO A 158 -9.17 -8.64 -6.90
CA PRO A 158 -10.41 -7.92 -7.16
C PRO A 158 -10.43 -7.50 -8.63
N SER A 159 -11.54 -7.74 -9.30
CA SER A 159 -11.78 -7.31 -10.67
C SER A 159 -11.59 -5.79 -10.76
N ARG A 160 -10.75 -5.37 -11.68
CA ARG A 160 -10.33 -4.00 -11.99
C ARG A 160 -11.51 -3.00 -11.97
N ARG A 161 -11.61 -2.16 -10.95
CA ARG A 161 -12.13 -0.81 -11.14
C ARG A 161 -10.95 0.12 -11.32
N ARG A 162 -10.64 0.44 -12.57
CA ARG A 162 -9.62 1.41 -12.94
C ARG A 162 -10.03 2.78 -12.40
N ARG A 163 -9.33 3.31 -11.40
CA ARG A 163 -9.31 4.74 -11.11
C ARG A 163 -7.94 5.25 -11.54
N SER A 164 -7.91 6.02 -12.63
CA SER A 164 -6.73 6.76 -13.06
C SER A 164 -6.43 7.88 -12.06
N ILE A 165 -5.16 8.07 -11.74
CA ILE A 165 -4.68 9.29 -11.07
C ILE A 165 -4.96 10.46 -12.01
N PRO A 166 -5.59 11.56 -11.56
CA PRO A 166 -5.85 12.71 -12.41
C PRO A 166 -4.53 13.27 -12.97
N ARG A 167 -4.47 13.46 -14.27
CA ARG A 167 -3.36 14.17 -14.94
C ARG A 167 -3.52 15.67 -14.71
N ASP A 168 -3.10 16.20 -13.57
CA ASP A 168 -2.89 17.64 -13.43
C ASP A 168 -1.47 17.97 -13.92
N ARG A 169 -1.36 18.10 -15.25
CA ARG A 169 -0.24 18.79 -15.87
C ARG A 169 -0.42 20.29 -15.64
N LYS A 170 0.18 20.84 -14.60
CA LYS A 170 0.65 22.22 -14.62
C LYS A 170 2.16 22.20 -14.61
N SER A 171 2.71 22.34 -15.81
CA SER A 171 4.09 22.75 -16.05
C SER A 171 4.37 24.02 -15.26
N VAL A 172 5.33 23.97 -14.38
CA VAL A 172 6.01 25.16 -13.86
C VAL A 172 7.30 25.27 -14.65
N VAL A 173 7.36 26.35 -15.40
CA VAL A 173 8.57 26.87 -16.07
C VAL A 173 9.60 27.26 -15.01
#